data_b2e8775b30d685d13a0e84caa0989a3a
#
_entry.id   b2e8775b30d685d13a0e84caa0989a3a
#
_cell.length_a   1.000
_cell.length_b   1.000
_cell.length_c   1.000
_cell.angle_alpha   90.00
_cell.angle_beta   90.00
_cell.angle_gamma   90.00
#
_symmetry.space_group_name_H-M   'P 1'
#
loop_
_entity.id
_entity.type
_entity.pdbx_description
1 polymer ?
#
loop_
_entity_poly.entity_id
_entity_poly.type
_entity_poly.pdbx_seq_one_letter_code
_entity_poly.pdbx_strand_id
1 'polypeptide(L)'
;MIQKISIEKSKGEELNEIMPLFTHARNFMIDSGNPDQWINGYPSEEQILKDITDNSSFVCRNEKGKIIATFCFKMGEDPTYHKIVGSWLNDNPYGVIHRLASDGTIKGLAFQCFDWCFQQINIIRVDTHADNKVMQHLFLKYGFEYCGIIFTH
;
A
#
# COMPACT_ATOMS: atom_id res chain seq x y z
N MET A 1 -22.59 8.41 -3.62
CA MET A 1 -21.99 8.10 -4.90
C MET A 1 -20.50 7.83 -4.72
N ILE A 2 -20.00 6.73 -5.30
CA ILE A 2 -18.57 6.38 -5.20
C ILE A 2 -17.81 7.17 -6.27
N GLN A 3 -16.79 7.91 -5.84
CA GLN A 3 -15.89 8.59 -6.77
C GLN A 3 -14.98 7.56 -7.42
N LYS A 4 -14.96 7.56 -8.75
CA LYS A 4 -14.16 6.61 -9.52
C LYS A 4 -12.74 7.08 -9.67
N ILE A 5 -11.82 6.12 -9.65
CA ILE A 5 -10.41 6.33 -9.95
C ILE A 5 -10.00 5.45 -11.10
N SER A 6 -8.91 5.79 -11.76
CA SER A 6 -8.22 4.91 -12.69
C SER A 6 -6.87 4.53 -12.07
N ILE A 7 -6.44 3.30 -12.31
CA ILE A 7 -5.19 2.77 -11.76
C ILE A 7 -4.32 2.31 -12.93
N GLU A 8 -3.08 2.77 -12.97
CA GLU A 8 -2.12 2.40 -14.00
C GLU A 8 -0.71 2.38 -13.46
N LYS A 9 0.21 1.76 -14.17
CA LYS A 9 1.61 1.71 -13.77
C LYS A 9 2.20 3.10 -13.71
N SER A 10 2.99 3.37 -12.67
CA SER A 10 3.71 4.63 -12.50
C SER A 10 4.83 4.74 -13.53
N LYS A 11 5.13 5.98 -13.92
CA LYS A 11 6.26 6.32 -14.80
C LYS A 11 7.29 7.10 -14.01
N GLY A 12 8.58 6.96 -14.40
CA GLY A 12 9.66 7.67 -13.71
C GLY A 12 9.48 9.19 -13.71
N GLU A 13 8.92 9.74 -14.79
CA GLU A 13 8.64 11.18 -14.92
C GLU A 13 7.56 11.68 -13.96
N GLU A 14 6.81 10.78 -13.31
CA GLU A 14 5.76 11.12 -12.35
C GLU A 14 6.25 11.19 -10.91
N LEU A 15 7.53 10.97 -10.67
CA LEU A 15 8.09 10.92 -9.33
C LEU A 15 7.78 12.19 -8.51
N ASN A 16 7.84 13.36 -9.14
CA ASN A 16 7.56 14.63 -8.46
C ASN A 16 6.10 14.78 -8.03
N GLU A 17 5.20 14.03 -8.65
CA GLU A 17 3.78 14.01 -8.26
C GLU A 17 3.51 12.92 -7.21
N ILE A 18 4.33 11.87 -7.21
CA ILE A 18 4.18 10.73 -6.31
C ILE A 18 4.74 11.03 -4.91
N MET A 19 5.95 11.59 -4.84
CA MET A 19 6.63 11.78 -3.56
C MET A 19 5.85 12.62 -2.55
N PRO A 20 5.14 13.71 -2.94
CA PRO A 20 4.31 14.45 -1.99
C PRO A 20 3.21 13.62 -1.32
N LEU A 21 2.72 12.56 -1.98
CA LEU A 21 1.72 11.67 -1.40
C LEU A 21 2.30 10.95 -0.16
N PHE A 22 3.55 10.53 -0.23
CA PHE A 22 4.22 9.89 0.90
C PHE A 22 4.47 10.86 2.06
N THR A 23 4.78 12.11 1.76
CA THR A 23 4.91 13.14 2.79
C THR A 23 3.58 13.36 3.51
N HIS A 24 2.50 13.46 2.77
CA HIS A 24 1.15 13.60 3.33
C HIS A 24 0.80 12.39 4.20
N ALA A 25 1.05 11.18 3.70
CA ALA A 25 0.75 9.95 4.43
C ALA A 25 1.59 9.82 5.71
N ARG A 26 2.87 10.20 5.67
CA ARG A 26 3.73 10.19 6.87
C ARG A 26 3.19 11.13 7.93
N ASN A 27 2.82 12.34 7.55
CA ASN A 27 2.25 13.31 8.48
C ASN A 27 0.95 12.79 9.11
N PHE A 28 0.10 12.15 8.30
CA PHE A 28 -1.11 11.52 8.80
C PHE A 28 -0.80 10.40 9.80
N MET A 29 0.22 9.57 9.53
CA MET A 29 0.64 8.52 10.44
C MET A 29 1.10 9.09 11.79
N ILE A 30 1.92 10.14 11.77
CA ILE A 30 2.40 10.79 12.99
C ILE A 30 1.23 11.33 13.80
N ASP A 31 0.33 12.06 13.16
CA ASP A 31 -0.83 12.67 13.81
C ASP A 31 -1.81 11.63 14.35
N SER A 32 -1.83 10.44 13.78
CA SER A 32 -2.72 9.34 14.18
C SER A 32 -2.09 8.40 15.22
N GLY A 33 -0.92 8.74 15.77
CA GLY A 33 -0.26 7.92 16.79
C GLY A 33 0.61 6.81 16.24
N ASN A 34 1.04 6.92 14.97
CA ASN A 34 1.90 5.92 14.31
C ASN A 34 3.17 6.59 13.76
N PRO A 35 4.07 7.10 14.64
CA PRO A 35 5.23 7.84 14.19
C PRO A 35 6.40 6.98 13.71
N ASP A 36 6.39 5.68 14.00
CA ASP A 36 7.57 4.81 13.83
C ASP A 36 7.52 3.89 12.62
N GLN A 37 6.43 3.86 11.87
CA GLN A 37 6.31 2.97 10.71
C GLN A 37 7.17 3.44 9.53
N TRP A 38 7.06 4.71 9.16
CA TRP A 38 7.82 5.29 8.05
C TRP A 38 8.76 6.36 8.59
N ILE A 39 9.90 5.92 9.11
CA ILE A 39 10.90 6.80 9.73
C ILE A 39 12.04 7.10 8.74
N ASN A 40 12.86 8.11 9.09
CA ASN A 40 14.09 8.47 8.38
C ASN A 40 13.88 8.73 6.88
N GLY A 41 12.74 9.37 6.53
CA GLY A 41 12.42 9.69 5.14
C GLY A 41 11.94 8.53 4.30
N TYR A 42 11.66 7.37 4.91
CA TYR A 42 11.10 6.22 4.18
C TYR A 42 9.65 6.51 3.76
N PRO A 43 9.20 6.11 2.56
CA PRO A 43 10.03 5.54 1.51
C PRO A 43 10.84 6.61 0.78
N SER A 44 12.08 6.26 0.39
CA SER A 44 12.98 7.16 -0.33
C SER A 44 12.61 7.23 -1.82
N GLU A 45 13.12 8.25 -2.50
CA GLU A 45 13.00 8.31 -3.97
C GLU A 45 13.59 7.07 -4.63
N GLU A 46 14.73 6.58 -4.12
CA GLU A 46 15.38 5.37 -4.65
C GLU A 46 14.46 4.16 -4.57
N GLN A 47 13.76 4.00 -3.45
CA GLN A 47 12.82 2.90 -3.27
C GLN A 47 11.68 2.99 -4.27
N ILE A 48 11.13 4.19 -4.47
CA ILE A 48 10.02 4.38 -5.40
C ILE A 48 10.47 4.19 -6.85
N LEU A 49 11.65 4.68 -7.21
CA LEU A 49 12.20 4.45 -8.55
C LEU A 49 12.44 2.95 -8.79
N LYS A 50 12.89 2.24 -7.77
CA LYS A 50 13.04 0.78 -7.86
C LYS A 50 11.69 0.10 -8.11
N ASP A 51 10.66 0.50 -7.36
CA ASP A 51 9.31 -0.03 -7.55
C ASP A 51 8.81 0.24 -8.97
N ILE A 52 9.07 1.43 -9.51
CA ILE A 52 8.70 1.79 -10.88
C ILE A 52 9.44 0.91 -11.88
N THR A 53 10.75 0.77 -11.72
CA THR A 53 11.59 -0.06 -12.61
C THR A 53 11.16 -1.52 -12.58
N ASP A 54 10.74 -2.01 -11.41
CA ASP A 54 10.24 -3.38 -11.24
C ASP A 54 8.81 -3.57 -11.76
N ASN A 55 8.17 -2.53 -12.31
CA ASN A 55 6.77 -2.52 -12.76
C ASN A 55 5.79 -2.83 -11.62
N SER A 56 6.14 -2.49 -10.39
CA SER A 56 5.31 -2.75 -9.21
C SER A 56 4.73 -1.51 -8.57
N SER A 57 5.06 -0.31 -9.07
CA SER A 57 4.46 0.93 -8.60
C SER A 57 3.27 1.31 -9.48
N PHE A 58 2.16 1.70 -8.83
CA PHE A 58 0.93 2.11 -9.50
C PHE A 58 0.49 3.47 -9.00
N VAL A 59 -0.15 4.24 -9.86
CA VAL A 59 -0.77 5.52 -9.51
C VAL A 59 -2.27 5.43 -9.68
N CYS A 60 -2.98 6.14 -8.81
CA CYS A 60 -4.42 6.30 -8.88
C CYS A 60 -4.71 7.74 -9.30
N ARG A 61 -5.50 7.90 -10.36
CA ARG A 61 -5.92 9.21 -10.86
C ARG A 61 -7.39 9.42 -10.58
N ASN A 62 -7.75 10.64 -10.23
CA ASN A 62 -9.16 11.03 -10.10
C ASN A 62 -9.76 11.27 -11.49
N GLU A 63 -11.03 11.66 -11.54
CA GLU A 63 -11.74 11.91 -12.81
C GLU A 63 -11.14 13.04 -13.63
N LYS A 64 -10.38 13.93 -12.99
CA LYS A 64 -9.68 15.04 -13.68
C LYS A 64 -8.26 14.63 -14.12
N GLY A 65 -7.86 13.39 -13.92
CA GLY A 65 -6.55 12.88 -14.31
C GLY A 65 -5.44 13.19 -13.32
N LYS A 66 -5.74 13.78 -12.16
CA LYS A 66 -4.74 14.10 -11.15
C LYS A 66 -4.35 12.84 -10.38
N ILE A 67 -3.05 12.65 -10.15
CA ILE A 67 -2.56 11.57 -9.29
C ILE A 67 -2.90 11.92 -7.84
N ILE A 68 -3.71 11.08 -7.19
CA ILE A 68 -4.17 11.31 -5.83
C ILE A 68 -3.77 10.19 -4.87
N ALA A 69 -3.19 9.12 -5.38
CA ALA A 69 -2.71 8.01 -4.56
C ALA A 69 -1.70 7.18 -5.33
N THR A 70 -0.95 6.37 -4.59
CA THR A 70 0.02 5.43 -5.15
C THR A 70 0.12 4.22 -4.24
N PHE A 71 0.52 3.09 -4.81
CA PHE A 71 0.81 1.89 -4.04
C PHE A 71 1.77 0.99 -4.81
N CYS A 72 2.41 0.08 -4.08
CA CYS A 72 3.22 -0.99 -4.66
C CYS A 72 2.42 -2.27 -4.64
N PHE A 73 2.40 -3.00 -5.75
CA PHE A 73 1.74 -4.30 -5.84
C PHE A 73 2.67 -5.27 -6.56
N LYS A 74 3.05 -6.35 -5.86
CA LYS A 74 3.97 -7.37 -6.38
C LYS A 74 3.34 -8.74 -6.34
N MET A 75 3.57 -9.53 -7.38
CA MET A 75 3.29 -10.96 -7.39
C MET A 75 4.50 -11.72 -6.89
N GLY A 76 4.27 -12.84 -6.23
CA GLY A 76 5.33 -13.73 -5.80
C GLY A 76 5.72 -13.56 -4.34
N GLU A 77 6.64 -14.41 -3.91
CA GLU A 77 7.01 -14.47 -2.49
C GLU A 77 7.69 -13.21 -2.01
N ASP A 78 7.32 -12.78 -0.80
CA ASP A 78 7.99 -11.72 -0.07
C ASP A 78 8.82 -12.38 1.04
N PRO A 79 10.16 -12.22 1.03
CA PRO A 79 11.01 -12.83 2.04
C PRO A 79 10.64 -12.46 3.47
N THR A 80 10.11 -11.26 3.70
CA THR A 80 9.70 -10.82 5.04
C THR A 80 8.51 -11.61 5.57
N TYR A 81 7.81 -12.35 4.72
CA TYR A 81 6.66 -13.16 5.10
C TYR A 81 6.99 -14.62 5.35
N HIS A 82 8.24 -15.03 5.14
CA HIS A 82 8.64 -16.42 5.37
C HIS A 82 8.62 -16.79 6.84
N LYS A 83 8.93 -15.83 7.71
CA LYS A 83 8.90 -16.06 9.17
C LYS A 83 7.75 -15.28 9.78
N ILE A 84 6.82 -15.99 10.40
CA ILE A 84 5.64 -15.40 11.02
C ILE A 84 5.40 -16.05 12.38
N VAL A 85 5.08 -15.23 13.37
CA VAL A 85 4.55 -15.72 14.65
C VAL A 85 3.04 -15.80 14.47
N GLY A 86 2.57 -16.99 14.19
CA GLY A 86 1.23 -17.27 13.72
C GLY A 86 1.31 -18.13 12.47
N SER A 87 0.31 -18.09 11.62
CA SER A 87 0.33 -18.84 10.38
C SER A 87 -0.54 -18.19 9.32
N TRP A 88 -0.06 -18.22 8.08
CA TRP A 88 -0.86 -17.79 6.93
C TRP A 88 -2.02 -18.76 6.71
N LEU A 89 -3.10 -18.28 6.07
CA LEU A 89 -4.29 -19.09 5.82
C LEU A 89 -4.01 -20.26 4.86
N ASN A 90 -3.03 -20.12 3.97
CA ASN A 90 -2.63 -21.13 3.00
C ASN A 90 -1.22 -20.84 2.49
N ASP A 91 -0.68 -21.75 1.68
CA ASP A 91 0.63 -21.64 1.03
C ASP A 91 0.53 -21.39 -0.46
N ASN A 92 -0.61 -20.94 -0.95
CA ASN A 92 -0.82 -20.67 -2.36
C ASN A 92 -0.03 -19.43 -2.81
N PRO A 93 0.23 -19.28 -4.12
CA PRO A 93 0.79 -18.05 -4.64
C PRO A 93 -0.03 -16.83 -4.25
N TYR A 94 0.63 -15.74 -3.93
CA TYR A 94 -0.03 -14.52 -3.44
C TYR A 94 0.58 -13.27 -4.03
N GLY A 95 -0.19 -12.18 -3.99
CA GLY A 95 0.30 -10.84 -4.24
C GLY A 95 0.49 -10.09 -2.93
N VAL A 96 1.25 -9.02 -2.96
CA VAL A 96 1.54 -8.19 -1.79
C VAL A 96 1.33 -6.73 -2.13
N ILE A 97 0.62 -6.01 -1.26
CA ILE A 97 0.42 -4.56 -1.38
C ILE A 97 1.30 -3.88 -0.35
N HIS A 98 2.13 -2.94 -0.79
CA HIS A 98 3.00 -2.15 0.06
C HIS A 98 2.87 -0.67 -0.25
N ARG A 99 3.27 0.16 0.69
CA ARG A 99 3.48 1.60 0.48
C ARG A 99 2.28 2.29 -0.17
N LEU A 100 1.09 2.01 0.36
CA LEU A 100 -0.12 2.71 -0.05
C LEU A 100 -0.13 4.10 0.59
N ALA A 101 -0.25 5.13 -0.24
CA ALA A 101 -0.32 6.51 0.19
C ALA A 101 -1.33 7.28 -0.64
N SER A 102 -2.12 8.14 0.00
CA SER A 102 -3.12 8.96 -0.69
C SER A 102 -3.11 10.38 -0.14
N ASP A 103 -3.71 11.30 -0.87
CA ASP A 103 -3.88 12.68 -0.42
C ASP A 103 -5.17 12.87 0.40
N GLY A 104 -5.93 11.81 0.62
CA GLY A 104 -7.14 11.84 1.44
C GLY A 104 -8.36 12.45 0.78
N THR A 105 -8.29 12.82 -0.49
CA THR A 105 -9.39 13.51 -1.18
C THR A 105 -10.54 12.60 -1.60
N ILE A 106 -10.31 11.29 -1.72
CA ILE A 106 -11.34 10.33 -2.11
C ILE A 106 -11.59 9.36 -0.96
N LYS A 107 -12.82 9.37 -0.46
CA LYS A 107 -13.25 8.43 0.58
C LYS A 107 -13.35 7.02 0.00
N GLY A 108 -12.84 6.03 0.75
CA GLY A 108 -12.89 4.64 0.31
C GLY A 108 -11.84 4.28 -0.74
N LEU A 109 -10.85 5.14 -0.94
CA LEU A 109 -9.79 4.90 -1.93
C LEU A 109 -9.08 3.57 -1.73
N ALA A 110 -8.70 3.25 -0.48
CA ALA A 110 -7.96 2.01 -0.19
C ALA A 110 -8.75 0.78 -0.64
N PHE A 111 -10.06 0.77 -0.44
CA PHE A 111 -10.91 -0.35 -0.86
C PHE A 111 -10.94 -0.49 -2.38
N GLN A 112 -10.95 0.61 -3.11
CA GLN A 112 -10.87 0.56 -4.57
C GLN A 112 -9.52 -0.02 -5.03
N CYS A 113 -8.43 0.33 -4.34
CA CYS A 113 -7.11 -0.24 -4.63
C CYS A 113 -7.09 -1.74 -4.35
N PHE A 114 -7.65 -2.18 -3.22
CA PHE A 114 -7.73 -3.61 -2.88
C PHE A 114 -8.57 -4.37 -3.91
N ASP A 115 -9.71 -3.82 -4.31
CA ASP A 115 -10.57 -4.45 -5.34
C ASP A 115 -9.80 -4.64 -6.65
N TRP A 116 -9.04 -3.61 -7.06
CA TRP A 116 -8.25 -3.69 -8.29
C TRP A 116 -7.19 -4.79 -8.17
N CYS A 117 -6.49 -4.86 -7.05
CA CYS A 117 -5.46 -5.87 -6.81
C CYS A 117 -6.06 -7.29 -6.81
N PHE A 118 -7.23 -7.48 -6.21
CA PHE A 118 -7.91 -8.78 -6.20
C PHE A 118 -8.43 -9.19 -7.57
N GLN A 119 -8.53 -8.29 -8.53
CA GLN A 119 -8.79 -8.65 -9.91
C GLN A 119 -7.58 -9.29 -10.58
N GLN A 120 -6.38 -9.08 -10.05
CA GLN A 120 -5.13 -9.60 -10.61
C GLN A 120 -4.78 -10.98 -10.04
N ILE A 121 -5.10 -11.22 -8.78
CA ILE A 121 -4.80 -12.48 -8.09
C ILE A 121 -5.79 -12.68 -6.94
N ASN A 122 -6.13 -13.93 -6.62
CA ASN A 122 -7.14 -14.25 -5.62
C ASN A 122 -6.65 -14.16 -4.18
N ILE A 123 -5.34 -14.22 -3.95
CA ILE A 123 -4.76 -14.23 -2.61
C ILE A 123 -3.79 -13.08 -2.46
N ILE A 124 -4.02 -12.26 -1.45
CA ILE A 124 -3.18 -11.10 -1.17
C ILE A 124 -2.82 -11.11 0.31
N ARG A 125 -1.53 -10.89 0.59
CA ARG A 125 -1.02 -10.70 1.94
C ARG A 125 -0.64 -9.25 2.12
N VAL A 126 -0.97 -8.71 3.29
CA VAL A 126 -0.65 -7.33 3.67
C VAL A 126 -0.10 -7.31 5.08
N ASP A 127 0.66 -6.28 5.40
CA ASP A 127 1.12 -6.04 6.76
C ASP A 127 1.08 -4.55 7.07
N THR A 128 1.10 -4.24 8.36
CA THR A 128 1.20 -2.87 8.83
C THR A 128 1.79 -2.85 10.24
N HIS A 129 2.28 -1.69 10.65
CA HIS A 129 2.88 -1.50 11.98
C HIS A 129 1.84 -1.67 13.09
N ALA A 130 2.30 -2.15 14.26
CA ALA A 130 1.44 -2.33 15.43
C ALA A 130 0.73 -1.05 15.85
N ASP A 131 1.33 0.11 15.63
CA ASP A 131 0.76 1.41 15.99
C ASP A 131 -0.20 1.96 14.92
N ASN A 132 -0.28 1.33 13.76
CA ASN A 132 -1.15 1.81 12.69
C ASN A 132 -2.56 1.23 12.85
N LYS A 133 -3.30 1.77 13.81
CA LYS A 133 -4.66 1.31 14.12
C LYS A 133 -5.63 1.60 12.97
N VAL A 134 -5.42 2.70 12.25
CA VAL A 134 -6.24 3.08 11.10
C VAL A 134 -6.17 2.00 10.03
N MET A 135 -4.97 1.60 9.62
CA MET A 135 -4.79 0.60 8.57
C MET A 135 -5.24 -0.80 9.02
N GLN A 136 -4.97 -1.17 10.28
CA GLN A 136 -5.46 -2.44 10.85
C GLN A 136 -6.99 -2.51 10.75
N HIS A 137 -7.66 -1.42 11.12
CA HIS A 137 -9.12 -1.36 11.05
C HIS A 137 -9.62 -1.47 9.61
N LEU A 138 -8.97 -0.78 8.67
CA LEU A 138 -9.33 -0.84 7.25
C LEU A 138 -9.15 -2.25 6.68
N PHE A 139 -8.06 -2.93 7.03
CA PHE A 139 -7.83 -4.31 6.58
C PHE A 139 -8.96 -5.23 7.07
N LEU A 140 -9.27 -5.18 8.35
CA LEU A 140 -10.30 -6.04 8.93
C LEU A 140 -11.69 -5.72 8.35
N LYS A 141 -12.00 -4.44 8.19
CA LYS A 141 -13.27 -4.00 7.63
C LYS A 141 -13.42 -4.47 6.18
N TYR A 142 -12.34 -4.45 5.41
CA TYR A 142 -12.36 -4.93 4.03
C TYR A 142 -12.60 -6.44 3.94
N GLY A 143 -12.13 -7.19 4.93
CA GLY A 143 -12.29 -8.64 4.98
C GLY A 143 -11.00 -9.42 5.09
N PHE A 144 -9.84 -8.75 5.26
CA PHE A 144 -8.60 -9.46 5.56
C PHE A 144 -8.67 -10.08 6.94
N GLU A 145 -8.05 -11.25 7.08
CA GLU A 145 -7.97 -11.94 8.37
C GLU A 145 -6.58 -11.77 8.99
N TYR A 146 -6.55 -11.54 10.30
CA TYR A 146 -5.31 -11.47 11.05
C TYR A 146 -4.63 -12.85 11.09
N CYS A 147 -3.38 -12.91 10.68
CA CYS A 147 -2.63 -14.17 10.59
C CYS A 147 -1.50 -14.26 11.62
N GLY A 148 -0.98 -13.13 12.08
CA GLY A 148 0.14 -13.16 13.03
C GLY A 148 1.04 -11.96 12.88
N ILE A 149 2.27 -12.10 13.37
CA ILE A 149 3.26 -11.02 13.42
C ILE A 149 4.47 -11.42 12.60
N ILE A 150 4.90 -10.49 11.74
CA ILE A 150 6.15 -10.62 10.99
C ILE A 150 7.16 -9.59 11.51
N PHE A 151 8.42 -9.77 11.13
CA PHE A 151 9.49 -8.86 11.55
C PHE A 151 10.21 -8.34 10.31
N THR A 152 10.16 -7.03 10.14
CA THR A 152 10.79 -6.36 9.01
C THR A 152 12.09 -5.66 9.38
N HIS A 153 12.63 -5.97 10.52
CA HIS A 153 13.81 -5.41 11.21
C HIS A 153 13.70 -3.99 11.67
#